data_57d5bcdfd6bc267e12aac66e4a756347
#
_entry.id   57d5bcdfd6bc267e12aac66e4a756347
#
_cell.length_a   1.000
_cell.length_b   1.000
_cell.length_c   1.000
_cell.angle_alpha   90.00
_cell.angle_beta   90.00
_cell.angle_gamma   90.00
#
_symmetry.space_group_name_H-M   'P 1'
#
loop_
_entity.id
_entity.type
_entity.pdbx_description
1 polymer ?
#
loop_
_entity_poly.entity_id
_entity_poly.type
_entity_poly.pdbx_seq_one_letter_code
_entity_poly.pdbx_strand_id
1 'polypeptide(L)'
;MNLMAEDRSANRCSAAAARKRHDLIELCVGYGLIMLVIWTSRPLQRLLYYVAIIVLFAILWTSFEGWTAMGLRLTNLLRSLWVMGVALLMAGGAVLLAIRLHTLHVPDGPVLLLKTYTGYVVWSFAQQILLLDFFLLRLLRLLPGSKSAVMATAGIFALAHLPNPILTPLTLLWGLAACLLFLRYRNLYPLAIAHAIFGICIAVTVPGSVSHNMRVGLGYLHYRRYGGHQRSQIDHIVSTHAWVIAEAPTRRR
;
A
#
# COMPACT_ATOMS: atom_id res chain seq x y z
N MET A 1 24.50 37.75 -27.96
CA MET A 1 23.17 37.26 -27.49
C MET A 1 23.09 35.72 -27.37
N ASN A 2 23.88 34.96 -28.17
CA ASN A 2 23.87 33.46 -28.13
C ASN A 2 24.49 32.83 -26.88
N LEU A 3 25.60 33.34 -26.34
CA LEU A 3 26.31 32.74 -25.20
C LEU A 3 25.47 32.63 -23.90
N MET A 4 24.63 33.65 -23.64
CA MET A 4 23.71 33.58 -22.47
C MET A 4 22.54 32.57 -22.65
N ALA A 5 22.17 32.25 -23.87
CA ALA A 5 21.13 31.28 -24.18
C ALA A 5 21.66 29.83 -24.02
N GLU A 6 22.91 29.60 -24.47
CA GLU A 6 23.61 28.32 -24.33
C GLU A 6 23.91 27.99 -22.86
N ASP A 7 24.36 28.95 -22.07
CA ASP A 7 24.62 28.76 -20.64
C ASP A 7 23.33 28.43 -19.85
N ARG A 8 22.21 29.09 -20.17
CA ARG A 8 20.89 28.78 -19.60
C ARG A 8 20.38 27.39 -19.98
N SER A 9 20.68 26.92 -21.19
CA SER A 9 20.27 25.59 -21.66
C SER A 9 21.10 24.50 -20.96
N ALA A 10 22.41 24.68 -20.83
CA ALA A 10 23.31 23.78 -20.11
C ALA A 10 22.94 23.69 -18.64
N ASN A 11 22.66 24.80 -17.98
CA ASN A 11 22.23 24.83 -16.56
C ASN A 11 20.88 24.12 -16.35
N ARG A 12 19.91 24.27 -17.26
CA ARG A 12 18.63 23.54 -17.18
C ARG A 12 18.80 22.04 -17.36
N CYS A 13 19.66 21.62 -18.29
CA CYS A 13 19.96 20.20 -18.54
C CYS A 13 20.62 19.56 -17.31
N SER A 14 21.61 20.24 -16.71
CA SER A 14 22.28 19.80 -15.49
C SER A 14 21.32 19.68 -14.30
N ALA A 15 20.46 20.66 -14.08
CA ALA A 15 19.46 20.63 -13.01
C ALA A 15 18.43 19.50 -13.20
N ALA A 16 17.99 19.24 -14.43
CA ALA A 16 17.10 18.13 -14.75
C ALA A 16 17.75 16.78 -14.51
N ALA A 17 19.03 16.61 -14.87
CA ALA A 17 19.79 15.39 -14.62
C ALA A 17 20.01 15.16 -13.11
N ALA A 18 20.32 16.21 -12.35
CA ALA A 18 20.46 16.15 -10.89
C ALA A 18 19.14 15.72 -10.23
N ARG A 19 18.01 16.29 -10.65
CA ARG A 19 16.67 15.90 -10.14
C ARG A 19 16.35 14.43 -10.42
N LYS A 20 16.61 13.95 -11.64
CA LYS A 20 16.39 12.53 -11.98
C LYS A 20 17.25 11.59 -11.13
N ARG A 21 18.52 11.95 -10.90
CA ARG A 21 19.39 11.16 -10.02
C ARG A 21 18.86 11.11 -8.58
N HIS A 22 18.37 12.23 -8.07
CA HIS A 22 17.77 12.31 -6.76
C HIS A 22 16.50 11.44 -6.65
N ASP A 23 15.58 11.56 -7.61
CA ASP A 23 14.37 10.73 -7.68
C ASP A 23 14.72 9.22 -7.69
N LEU A 24 15.75 8.82 -8.44
CA LEU A 24 16.19 7.43 -8.49
C LEU A 24 16.74 6.93 -7.15
N ILE A 25 17.56 7.75 -6.49
CA ILE A 25 18.09 7.42 -5.15
C ILE A 25 16.95 7.26 -4.15
N GLU A 26 16.01 8.18 -4.12
CA GLU A 26 14.85 8.12 -3.22
C GLU A 26 14.00 6.87 -3.46
N LEU A 27 13.76 6.51 -4.74
CA LEU A 27 13.06 5.28 -5.09
C LEU A 27 13.79 4.03 -4.62
N CYS A 28 15.11 3.95 -4.87
CA CYS A 28 15.91 2.80 -4.45
C CYS A 28 15.95 2.68 -2.93
N VAL A 29 16.15 3.78 -2.21
CA VAL A 29 16.17 3.80 -0.74
C VAL A 29 14.79 3.42 -0.19
N GLY A 30 13.72 4.06 -0.67
CA GLY A 30 12.37 3.82 -0.18
C GLY A 30 11.92 2.38 -0.43
N TYR A 31 12.09 1.88 -1.66
CA TYR A 31 11.71 0.51 -1.98
C TYR A 31 12.61 -0.52 -1.31
N GLY A 32 13.91 -0.26 -1.25
CA GLY A 32 14.87 -1.11 -0.54
C GLY A 32 14.52 -1.27 0.94
N LEU A 33 14.15 -0.18 1.62
CA LEU A 33 13.69 -0.24 3.01
C LEU A 33 12.39 -1.03 3.17
N ILE A 34 11.42 -0.87 2.27
CA ILE A 34 10.19 -1.65 2.27
C ILE A 34 10.52 -3.15 2.12
N MET A 35 11.38 -3.51 1.16
CA MET A 35 11.79 -4.89 0.97
C MET A 35 12.55 -5.44 2.18
N LEU A 36 13.45 -4.68 2.78
CA LEU A 36 14.15 -5.07 4.01
C LEU A 36 13.17 -5.37 5.15
N VAL A 37 12.16 -4.52 5.35
CA VAL A 37 11.12 -4.77 6.37
C VAL A 37 10.36 -6.06 6.09
N ILE A 38 9.97 -6.31 4.83
CA ILE A 38 9.16 -7.47 4.45
C ILE A 38 9.96 -8.78 4.56
N TRP A 39 11.26 -8.73 4.23
CA TRP A 39 12.13 -9.92 4.15
C TRP A 39 13.08 -10.09 5.33
N THR A 40 12.86 -9.37 6.42
CA THR A 40 13.66 -9.52 7.65
C THR A 40 12.82 -10.17 8.75
N SER A 41 13.46 -11.02 9.55
CA SER A 41 12.84 -11.67 10.71
C SER A 41 12.79 -10.74 11.94
N ARG A 42 11.89 -11.04 12.88
CA ARG A 42 11.88 -10.38 14.20
C ARG A 42 13.12 -10.82 15.03
N PRO A 43 13.73 -9.94 15.84
CA PRO A 43 13.26 -8.61 16.25
C PRO A 43 13.70 -7.46 15.32
N LEU A 44 14.71 -7.70 14.44
CA LEU A 44 15.30 -6.66 13.57
C LEU A 44 14.25 -6.01 12.66
N GLN A 45 13.26 -6.76 12.19
CA GLN A 45 12.15 -6.26 11.38
C GLN A 45 11.44 -5.06 12.06
N ARG A 46 11.26 -5.11 13.39
CA ARG A 46 10.60 -4.02 14.14
C ARG A 46 11.40 -2.72 14.08
N LEU A 47 12.72 -2.80 14.24
CA LEU A 47 13.60 -1.65 14.10
C LEU A 47 13.55 -1.07 12.68
N LEU A 48 13.69 -1.93 11.66
CA LEU A 48 13.64 -1.52 10.25
C LEU A 48 12.31 -0.88 9.88
N TYR A 49 11.21 -1.32 10.49
CA TYR A 49 9.89 -0.72 10.28
C TYR A 49 9.85 0.76 10.72
N TYR A 50 10.36 1.07 11.91
CA TYR A 50 10.43 2.46 12.37
C TYR A 50 11.39 3.29 11.52
N VAL A 51 12.55 2.74 11.16
CA VAL A 51 13.50 3.40 10.25
C VAL A 51 12.83 3.70 8.90
N ALA A 52 12.12 2.73 8.32
CA ALA A 52 11.42 2.91 7.06
C ALA A 52 10.34 4.00 7.14
N ILE A 53 9.54 4.02 8.21
CA ILE A 53 8.53 5.08 8.43
C ILE A 53 9.20 6.45 8.49
N ILE A 54 10.24 6.61 9.30
CA ILE A 54 10.93 7.90 9.49
C ILE A 54 11.53 8.37 8.16
N VAL A 55 12.26 7.50 7.46
CA VAL A 55 12.91 7.85 6.19
C VAL A 55 11.89 8.18 5.11
N LEU A 56 10.86 7.35 4.93
CA LEU A 56 9.82 7.60 3.92
C LEU A 56 9.04 8.88 4.24
N PHE A 57 8.73 9.13 5.50
CA PHE A 57 8.08 10.37 5.93
C PHE A 57 8.98 11.59 5.66
N ALA A 58 10.27 11.51 5.97
CA ALA A 58 11.22 12.59 5.70
C ALA A 58 11.33 12.89 4.19
N ILE A 59 11.40 11.84 3.34
CA ILE A 59 11.44 12.01 1.90
C ILE A 59 10.13 12.65 1.39
N LEU A 60 8.98 12.18 1.84
CA LEU A 60 7.68 12.75 1.46
C LEU A 60 7.54 14.20 1.92
N TRP A 61 8.04 14.52 3.11
CA TRP A 61 8.03 15.88 3.67
C TRP A 61 8.90 16.85 2.87
N THR A 62 10.14 16.45 2.55
CA THR A 62 11.07 17.27 1.77
C THR A 62 10.64 17.45 0.31
N SER A 63 9.88 16.48 -0.23
CA SER A 63 9.34 16.50 -1.59
C SER A 63 7.90 17.02 -1.66
N PHE A 64 7.38 17.61 -0.57
CA PHE A 64 6.00 18.07 -0.49
C PHE A 64 5.75 19.27 -1.41
N GLU A 65 4.99 19.04 -2.47
CA GLU A 65 4.59 20.08 -3.44
C GLU A 65 3.18 20.66 -3.17
N GLY A 66 2.61 20.36 -2.00
CA GLY A 66 1.27 20.82 -1.58
C GLY A 66 0.18 19.76 -1.68
N TRP A 67 -0.88 19.94 -0.90
CA TRP A 67 -2.00 19.00 -0.78
C TRP A 67 -2.70 18.69 -2.10
N THR A 68 -2.80 19.70 -2.98
CA THR A 68 -3.42 19.54 -4.29
C THR A 68 -2.60 18.66 -5.22
N ALA A 69 -1.27 18.79 -5.17
CA ALA A 69 -0.36 17.97 -5.95
C ALA A 69 -0.43 16.49 -5.52
N MET A 70 -0.56 16.23 -4.23
CA MET A 70 -0.76 14.90 -3.65
C MET A 70 -2.17 14.33 -3.89
N GLY A 71 -3.06 15.05 -4.57
CA GLY A 71 -4.43 14.59 -4.77
C GLY A 71 -5.31 14.62 -3.51
N LEU A 72 -4.85 15.25 -2.43
CA LEU A 72 -5.61 15.46 -1.19
C LEU A 72 -6.51 16.70 -1.33
N ARG A 73 -7.49 16.63 -2.23
CA ARG A 73 -8.39 17.72 -2.55
C ARG A 73 -9.84 17.25 -2.65
N LEU A 74 -10.77 18.10 -2.26
CA LEU A 74 -12.20 17.82 -2.30
C LEU A 74 -12.88 18.22 -3.63
N THR A 75 -12.24 19.06 -4.44
CA THR A 75 -12.83 19.64 -5.65
C THR A 75 -13.26 18.61 -6.70
N ASN A 76 -12.57 17.49 -6.82
CA ASN A 76 -12.90 16.42 -7.78
C ASN A 76 -13.51 15.18 -7.11
N LEU A 77 -13.85 15.26 -5.82
CA LEU A 77 -14.31 14.11 -5.05
C LEU A 77 -15.54 13.47 -5.69
N LEU A 78 -16.57 14.26 -5.98
CA LEU A 78 -17.81 13.76 -6.56
C LEU A 78 -17.62 13.03 -7.90
N ARG A 79 -16.66 13.51 -8.74
CA ARG A 79 -16.38 12.90 -10.04
C ARG A 79 -15.70 11.54 -9.93
N SER A 80 -15.10 11.23 -8.79
CA SER A 80 -14.37 9.97 -8.54
C SER A 80 -15.05 9.06 -7.53
N LEU A 81 -16.20 9.46 -6.93
CA LEU A 81 -16.95 8.63 -5.98
C LEU A 81 -17.44 7.30 -6.57
N TRP A 82 -17.69 7.25 -7.87
CA TRP A 82 -18.09 6.01 -8.53
C TRP A 82 -17.09 4.87 -8.33
N VAL A 83 -15.79 5.19 -8.12
CA VAL A 83 -14.74 4.19 -7.82
C VAL A 83 -15.08 3.45 -6.53
N MET A 84 -15.54 4.16 -5.51
CA MET A 84 -16.00 3.56 -4.25
C MET A 84 -17.25 2.72 -4.46
N GLY A 85 -18.20 3.20 -5.28
CA GLY A 85 -19.42 2.46 -5.64
C GLY A 85 -19.09 1.12 -6.30
N VAL A 86 -18.17 1.13 -7.28
CA VAL A 86 -17.69 -0.11 -7.93
C VAL A 86 -17.00 -1.02 -6.92
N ALA A 87 -16.14 -0.48 -6.04
CA ALA A 87 -15.47 -1.27 -5.02
C ALA A 87 -16.47 -1.94 -4.06
N LEU A 88 -17.52 -1.22 -3.64
CA LEU A 88 -18.59 -1.76 -2.79
C LEU A 88 -19.42 -2.86 -3.52
N LEU A 89 -19.74 -2.66 -4.79
CA LEU A 89 -20.45 -3.67 -5.59
C LEU A 89 -19.62 -4.96 -5.73
N MET A 90 -18.33 -4.82 -6.06
CA MET A 90 -17.43 -5.97 -6.16
C MET A 90 -17.25 -6.69 -4.81
N ALA A 91 -17.07 -5.93 -3.73
CA ALA A 91 -16.97 -6.48 -2.39
C ALA A 91 -18.27 -7.18 -1.96
N GLY A 92 -19.43 -6.59 -2.26
CA GLY A 92 -20.73 -7.21 -2.02
C GLY A 92 -20.90 -8.53 -2.75
N GLY A 93 -20.51 -8.58 -4.03
CA GLY A 93 -20.50 -9.82 -4.81
C GLY A 93 -19.57 -10.89 -4.24
N ALA A 94 -18.37 -10.50 -3.82
CA ALA A 94 -17.42 -11.41 -3.18
C ALA A 94 -17.92 -11.92 -1.82
N VAL A 95 -18.55 -11.08 -1.01
CA VAL A 95 -19.18 -11.48 0.26
C VAL A 95 -20.33 -12.47 0.02
N LEU A 96 -21.21 -12.21 -0.96
CA LEU A 96 -22.28 -13.15 -1.32
C LEU A 96 -21.72 -14.50 -1.76
N LEU A 97 -20.65 -14.50 -2.54
CA LEU A 97 -19.97 -15.73 -2.94
C LEU A 97 -19.37 -16.45 -1.73
N ALA A 98 -18.71 -15.71 -0.81
CA ALA A 98 -18.12 -16.28 0.39
C ALA A 98 -19.17 -16.88 1.33
N ILE A 99 -20.37 -16.29 1.42
CA ILE A 99 -21.52 -16.88 2.15
C ILE A 99 -21.90 -18.21 1.51
N ARG A 100 -22.04 -18.28 0.18
CA ARG A 100 -22.38 -19.51 -0.54
C ARG A 100 -21.33 -20.61 -0.39
N LEU A 101 -20.04 -20.22 -0.33
CA LEU A 101 -18.92 -21.14 -0.18
C LEU A 101 -18.59 -21.46 1.29
N HIS A 102 -19.32 -20.89 2.24
CA HIS A 102 -19.07 -21.03 3.69
C HIS A 102 -17.63 -20.62 4.09
N THR A 103 -17.07 -19.61 3.40
CA THR A 103 -15.72 -19.09 3.64
C THR A 103 -15.72 -17.74 4.36
N LEU A 104 -16.90 -17.13 4.55
CA LEU A 104 -17.01 -15.84 5.23
C LEU A 104 -16.61 -15.97 6.69
N HIS A 105 -15.70 -15.11 7.14
CA HIS A 105 -15.26 -15.03 8.52
C HIS A 105 -15.12 -13.57 8.95
N VAL A 106 -15.95 -13.14 9.86
CA VAL A 106 -15.97 -11.79 10.39
C VAL A 106 -15.55 -11.83 11.85
N PRO A 107 -14.76 -10.87 12.35
CA PRO A 107 -14.41 -10.80 13.76
C PRO A 107 -15.64 -10.71 14.66
N ASP A 108 -15.62 -11.43 15.78
CA ASP A 108 -16.71 -11.44 16.74
C ASP A 108 -16.76 -10.11 17.52
N GLY A 109 -17.89 -9.45 17.41
CA GLY A 109 -18.23 -8.24 18.16
C GLY A 109 -17.82 -6.90 17.49
N PRO A 110 -18.64 -5.87 17.72
CA PRO A 110 -18.51 -4.57 17.01
C PRO A 110 -17.23 -3.81 17.39
N VAL A 111 -16.77 -3.94 18.63
CA VAL A 111 -15.57 -3.23 19.11
C VAL A 111 -14.31 -3.78 18.44
N LEU A 112 -14.18 -5.12 18.32
CA LEU A 112 -13.05 -5.74 17.66
C LEU A 112 -13.06 -5.44 16.16
N LEU A 113 -14.21 -5.50 15.53
CA LEU A 113 -14.41 -5.18 14.13
C LEU A 113 -13.97 -3.73 13.84
N LEU A 114 -14.44 -2.77 14.63
CA LEU A 114 -14.07 -1.36 14.47
C LEU A 114 -12.56 -1.16 14.66
N LYS A 115 -11.98 -1.70 15.73
CA LYS A 115 -10.53 -1.58 16.04
C LYS A 115 -9.68 -2.15 14.92
N THR A 116 -10.00 -3.34 14.42
CA THR A 116 -9.27 -4.04 13.38
C THR A 116 -9.32 -3.26 12.05
N TYR A 117 -10.50 -2.84 11.63
CA TYR A 117 -10.66 -2.24 10.31
C TYR A 117 -10.29 -0.76 10.26
N THR A 118 -10.38 0.00 11.35
CA THR A 118 -9.87 1.37 11.40
C THR A 118 -8.37 1.41 11.14
N GLY A 119 -7.59 0.54 11.78
CA GLY A 119 -6.16 0.43 11.53
C GLY A 119 -5.84 0.07 10.06
N TYR A 120 -6.63 -0.82 9.48
CA TYR A 120 -6.47 -1.20 8.08
C TYR A 120 -6.80 -0.05 7.10
N VAL A 121 -7.84 0.74 7.39
CA VAL A 121 -8.16 1.94 6.59
C VAL A 121 -6.99 2.93 6.60
N VAL A 122 -6.45 3.24 7.78
CA VAL A 122 -5.28 4.13 7.91
C VAL A 122 -4.09 3.58 7.12
N TRP A 123 -3.82 2.28 7.23
CA TRP A 123 -2.77 1.60 6.47
C TRP A 123 -2.98 1.68 4.96
N SER A 124 -4.21 1.51 4.49
CA SER A 124 -4.55 1.64 3.06
C SER A 124 -4.31 3.05 2.54
N PHE A 125 -4.59 4.09 3.33
CA PHE A 125 -4.22 5.47 2.97
C PHE A 125 -2.71 5.63 2.85
N ALA A 126 -1.93 5.14 3.81
CA ALA A 126 -0.47 5.19 3.76
C ALA A 126 0.08 4.47 2.51
N GLN A 127 -0.45 3.28 2.19
CA GLN A 127 -0.07 2.55 0.97
C GLN A 127 -0.42 3.32 -0.31
N GLN A 128 -1.57 4.00 -0.37
CA GLN A 128 -1.94 4.78 -1.55
C GLN A 128 -1.07 6.03 -1.70
N ILE A 129 -0.69 6.70 -0.61
CA ILE A 129 0.29 7.79 -0.65
C ILE A 129 1.63 7.27 -1.20
N LEU A 130 2.13 6.16 -0.68
CA LEU A 130 3.36 5.55 -1.19
C LEU A 130 3.24 5.18 -2.67
N LEU A 131 2.16 4.53 -3.07
CA LEU A 131 1.96 4.09 -4.45
C LEU A 131 1.89 5.27 -5.43
N LEU A 132 1.08 6.27 -5.11
CA LEU A 132 0.72 7.33 -6.05
C LEU A 132 1.62 8.56 -5.94
N ASP A 133 1.92 9.02 -4.72
CA ASP A 133 2.71 10.23 -4.53
C ASP A 133 4.20 9.95 -4.43
N PHE A 134 4.58 8.82 -3.87
CA PHE A 134 6.00 8.48 -3.78
C PHE A 134 6.49 7.76 -5.05
N PHE A 135 5.91 6.61 -5.44
CA PHE A 135 6.40 5.83 -6.58
C PHE A 135 5.97 6.39 -7.94
N LEU A 136 4.66 6.59 -8.17
CA LEU A 136 4.16 6.96 -9.49
C LEU A 136 4.71 8.33 -9.95
N LEU A 137 4.70 9.35 -9.09
CA LEU A 137 5.13 10.68 -9.50
C LEU A 137 6.63 10.73 -9.85
N ARG A 138 7.49 9.97 -9.14
CA ARG A 138 8.92 9.87 -9.47
C ARG A 138 9.14 9.08 -10.75
N LEU A 139 8.46 7.96 -10.92
CA LEU A 139 8.56 7.15 -12.13
C LEU A 139 8.06 7.88 -13.37
N LEU A 140 7.07 8.77 -13.25
CA LEU A 140 6.64 9.64 -14.35
C LEU A 140 7.73 10.64 -14.79
N ARG A 141 8.63 11.04 -13.88
CA ARG A 141 9.77 11.92 -14.20
C ARG A 141 10.98 11.15 -14.76
N LEU A 142 11.10 9.87 -14.40
CA LEU A 142 12.23 9.03 -14.78
C LEU A 142 12.02 8.28 -16.08
N LEU A 143 10.82 7.75 -16.31
CA LEU A 143 10.53 6.86 -17.42
C LEU A 143 9.93 7.59 -18.63
N PRO A 144 10.20 7.10 -19.85
CA PRO A 144 9.63 7.66 -21.06
C PRO A 144 8.15 7.30 -21.20
N GLY A 145 7.28 8.21 -20.78
CA GLY A 145 5.83 8.07 -20.92
C GLY A 145 5.09 7.47 -19.74
N SER A 146 3.82 7.84 -19.65
CA SER A 146 2.96 7.47 -18.51
C SER A 146 2.65 5.99 -18.42
N LYS A 147 2.57 5.28 -19.55
CA LYS A 147 2.29 3.82 -19.57
C LYS A 147 3.38 3.04 -18.86
N SER A 148 4.65 3.33 -19.17
CA SER A 148 5.81 2.66 -18.53
C SER A 148 5.87 2.96 -17.04
N ALA A 149 5.59 4.21 -16.63
CA ALA A 149 5.54 4.60 -15.23
C ALA A 149 4.42 3.86 -14.47
N VAL A 150 3.22 3.77 -15.05
CA VAL A 150 2.09 3.03 -14.46
C VAL A 150 2.41 1.56 -14.30
N MET A 151 2.95 0.91 -15.35
CA MET A 151 3.34 -0.51 -15.30
C MET A 151 4.42 -0.77 -14.24
N ALA A 152 5.46 0.07 -14.20
CA ALA A 152 6.52 -0.05 -13.22
C ALA A 152 6.00 0.15 -11.79
N THR A 153 5.15 1.15 -11.56
CA THR A 153 4.56 1.43 -10.25
C THR A 153 3.71 0.26 -9.76
N ALA A 154 2.81 -0.25 -10.61
CA ALA A 154 1.97 -1.39 -10.28
C ALA A 154 2.79 -2.67 -10.06
N GLY A 155 3.84 -2.87 -10.86
CA GLY A 155 4.79 -3.98 -10.69
C GLY A 155 5.53 -3.92 -9.35
N ILE A 156 6.09 -2.78 -8.98
CA ILE A 156 6.74 -2.56 -7.67
C ILE A 156 5.76 -2.85 -6.53
N PHE A 157 4.53 -2.38 -6.65
CA PHE A 157 3.49 -2.62 -5.64
C PHE A 157 3.14 -4.10 -5.50
N ALA A 158 2.98 -4.81 -6.61
CA ALA A 158 2.72 -6.25 -6.62
C ALA A 158 3.90 -7.06 -6.06
N LEU A 159 5.13 -6.71 -6.42
CA LEU A 159 6.34 -7.39 -5.93
C LEU A 159 6.49 -7.29 -4.41
N ALA A 160 6.04 -6.19 -3.80
CA ALA A 160 5.99 -6.03 -2.34
C ALA A 160 5.00 -7.01 -1.66
N HIS A 161 4.11 -7.65 -2.42
CA HIS A 161 3.13 -8.61 -1.90
C HIS A 161 3.54 -10.08 -2.13
N LEU A 162 4.72 -10.32 -2.71
CA LEU A 162 5.26 -11.67 -2.82
C LEU A 162 5.57 -12.28 -1.44
N PRO A 163 5.47 -13.62 -1.30
CA PRO A 163 5.04 -14.62 -2.28
C PRO A 163 3.54 -14.95 -2.17
N ASN A 164 2.69 -14.04 -1.70
CA ASN A 164 1.27 -14.30 -1.48
C ASN A 164 0.53 -14.45 -2.83
N PRO A 165 -0.02 -15.64 -3.15
CA PRO A 165 -0.59 -15.93 -4.46
C PRO A 165 -1.91 -15.19 -4.74
N ILE A 166 -2.58 -14.70 -3.70
CA ILE A 166 -3.83 -13.93 -3.82
C ILE A 166 -3.50 -12.44 -3.90
N LEU A 167 -2.66 -11.93 -2.97
CA LEU A 167 -2.40 -10.50 -2.92
C LEU A 167 -1.57 -10.01 -4.11
N THR A 168 -0.58 -10.78 -4.56
CA THR A 168 0.31 -10.35 -5.65
C THR A 168 -0.45 -10.00 -6.93
N PRO A 169 -1.31 -10.87 -7.51
CA PRO A 169 -2.08 -10.51 -8.71
C PRO A 169 -3.14 -9.44 -8.44
N LEU A 170 -3.81 -9.47 -7.29
CA LEU A 170 -4.83 -8.47 -6.96
C LEU A 170 -4.23 -7.07 -6.78
N THR A 171 -3.06 -6.96 -6.14
CA THR A 171 -2.37 -5.68 -5.99
C THR A 171 -1.76 -5.18 -7.30
N LEU A 172 -1.37 -6.08 -8.22
CA LEU A 172 -1.00 -5.67 -9.58
C LEU A 172 -2.18 -5.02 -10.30
N LEU A 173 -3.33 -5.69 -10.33
CA LEU A 173 -4.54 -5.17 -10.97
C LEU A 173 -5.02 -3.87 -10.32
N TRP A 174 -5.06 -3.84 -8.99
CA TRP A 174 -5.41 -2.62 -8.25
C TRP A 174 -4.42 -1.49 -8.49
N GLY A 175 -3.12 -1.77 -8.47
CA GLY A 175 -2.06 -0.79 -8.73
C GLY A 175 -2.19 -0.15 -10.11
N LEU A 176 -2.47 -0.95 -11.15
CA LEU A 176 -2.74 -0.45 -12.50
C LEU A 176 -3.96 0.48 -12.51
N ALA A 177 -5.08 0.01 -11.96
CA ALA A 177 -6.32 0.79 -11.91
C ALA A 177 -6.14 2.09 -11.10
N ALA A 178 -5.53 2.02 -9.91
CA ALA A 178 -5.30 3.17 -9.04
C ALA A 178 -4.41 4.22 -9.70
N CYS A 179 -3.31 3.80 -10.35
CA CYS A 179 -2.43 4.73 -11.09
C CYS A 179 -3.17 5.43 -12.23
N LEU A 180 -3.93 4.69 -13.06
CA LEU A 180 -4.70 5.28 -14.16
C LEU A 180 -5.78 6.24 -13.67
N LEU A 181 -6.51 5.85 -12.64
CA LEU A 181 -7.56 6.69 -12.02
C LEU A 181 -6.96 7.94 -11.36
N PHE A 182 -5.81 7.81 -10.71
CA PHE A 182 -5.10 8.94 -10.13
C PHE A 182 -4.64 9.94 -11.19
N LEU A 183 -4.09 9.46 -12.29
CA LEU A 183 -3.69 10.33 -13.41
C LEU A 183 -4.90 11.08 -14.01
N ARG A 184 -6.08 10.46 -14.01
CA ARG A 184 -7.31 11.06 -14.55
C ARG A 184 -7.96 12.05 -13.58
N TYR A 185 -8.08 11.69 -12.30
CA TYR A 185 -8.88 12.46 -11.33
C TYR A 185 -8.04 13.25 -10.34
N ARG A 186 -6.78 12.86 -10.11
CA ARG A 186 -5.87 13.48 -9.12
C ARG A 186 -6.55 13.62 -7.76
N ASN A 187 -7.21 12.54 -7.31
CA ASN A 187 -7.89 12.48 -6.02
C ASN A 187 -7.55 11.15 -5.33
N LEU A 188 -6.90 11.25 -4.18
CA LEU A 188 -6.41 10.10 -3.43
C LEU A 188 -7.50 9.48 -2.56
N TYR A 189 -8.46 10.26 -2.05
CA TYR A 189 -9.46 9.78 -1.10
C TYR A 189 -10.27 8.58 -1.59
N PRO A 190 -10.93 8.62 -2.77
CA PRO A 190 -11.71 7.49 -3.23
C PRO A 190 -10.87 6.25 -3.51
N LEU A 191 -9.60 6.43 -3.91
CA LEU A 191 -8.68 5.34 -4.18
C LEU A 191 -8.23 4.66 -2.89
N ALA A 192 -7.93 5.44 -1.85
CA ALA A 192 -7.56 4.90 -0.55
C ALA A 192 -8.73 4.16 0.12
N ILE A 193 -9.95 4.69 0.00
CA ILE A 193 -11.14 4.04 0.54
C ILE A 193 -11.46 2.76 -0.26
N ALA A 194 -11.40 2.80 -1.59
CA ALA A 194 -11.60 1.60 -2.41
C ALA A 194 -10.56 0.51 -2.12
N HIS A 195 -9.29 0.89 -1.91
CA HIS A 195 -8.25 -0.03 -1.47
C HIS A 195 -8.59 -0.67 -0.11
N ALA A 196 -9.07 0.13 0.84
CA ALA A 196 -9.50 -0.39 2.14
C ALA A 196 -10.67 -1.37 2.00
N ILE A 197 -11.68 -1.04 1.17
CA ILE A 197 -12.82 -1.92 0.89
C ILE A 197 -12.34 -3.26 0.33
N PHE A 198 -11.47 -3.25 -0.69
CA PHE A 198 -10.95 -4.49 -1.28
C PHE A 198 -10.13 -5.32 -0.29
N GLY A 199 -9.26 -4.68 0.49
CA GLY A 199 -8.45 -5.42 1.45
C GLY A 199 -9.27 -5.99 2.60
N ILE A 200 -10.25 -5.25 3.14
CA ILE A 200 -11.18 -5.78 4.15
C ILE A 200 -11.99 -6.93 3.54
N CYS A 201 -12.46 -6.77 2.30
CA CYS A 201 -13.17 -7.82 1.59
C CYS A 201 -12.33 -9.10 1.49
N ILE A 202 -11.07 -9.02 1.06
CA ILE A 202 -10.16 -10.17 1.01
C ILE A 202 -9.98 -10.77 2.40
N ALA A 203 -9.79 -9.93 3.42
CA ALA A 203 -9.57 -10.37 4.79
C ALA A 203 -10.74 -11.17 5.36
N VAL A 204 -11.98 -10.87 4.97
CA VAL A 204 -13.18 -11.57 5.49
C VAL A 204 -13.69 -12.70 4.59
N THR A 205 -13.31 -12.72 3.30
CA THR A 205 -13.85 -13.69 2.33
C THR A 205 -12.88 -14.81 1.96
N VAL A 206 -11.56 -14.53 1.98
CA VAL A 206 -10.54 -15.50 1.59
C VAL A 206 -10.02 -16.25 2.82
N PRO A 207 -10.12 -17.58 2.86
CA PRO A 207 -9.66 -18.36 4.01
C PRO A 207 -8.19 -18.10 4.36
N GLY A 208 -7.89 -18.00 5.66
CA GLY A 208 -6.53 -17.80 6.15
C GLY A 208 -5.55 -18.91 5.75
N SER A 209 -6.06 -20.10 5.40
CA SER A 209 -5.25 -21.19 4.84
C SER A 209 -4.71 -20.90 3.44
N VAL A 210 -5.34 -19.99 2.70
CA VAL A 210 -4.95 -19.62 1.32
C VAL A 210 -4.18 -18.31 1.32
N SER A 211 -4.70 -17.28 2.00
CA SER A 211 -4.09 -15.93 2.02
C SER A 211 -3.01 -15.79 3.09
N HIS A 212 -2.83 -16.76 3.98
CA HIS A 212 -2.00 -16.67 5.19
C HIS A 212 -2.28 -15.38 5.99
N ASN A 213 -3.56 -15.06 6.16
CA ASN A 213 -4.04 -13.83 6.79
C ASN A 213 -3.40 -12.58 6.19
N MET A 214 -3.35 -12.49 4.86
CA MET A 214 -2.79 -11.38 4.08
C MET A 214 -1.30 -11.08 4.37
N ARG A 215 -0.54 -12.04 4.87
CA ARG A 215 0.89 -11.86 5.11
C ARG A 215 1.68 -11.88 3.82
N VAL A 216 2.84 -11.20 3.84
CA VAL A 216 3.77 -11.09 2.72
C VAL A 216 5.20 -11.42 3.16
N GLY A 217 6.10 -11.64 2.23
CA GLY A 217 7.52 -11.90 2.48
C GLY A 217 7.76 -13.07 3.45
N LEU A 218 8.68 -12.88 4.40
CA LEU A 218 8.98 -13.89 5.42
C LEU A 218 7.78 -14.22 6.30
N GLY A 219 6.87 -13.25 6.54
CA GLY A 219 5.65 -13.48 7.30
C GLY A 219 4.73 -14.50 6.63
N TYR A 220 4.69 -14.56 5.30
CA TYR A 220 3.97 -15.56 4.53
C TYR A 220 4.65 -16.93 4.62
N LEU A 221 5.96 -16.99 4.41
CA LEU A 221 6.71 -18.25 4.39
C LEU A 221 6.73 -18.95 5.76
N HIS A 222 6.78 -18.19 6.84
CA HIS A 222 6.80 -18.72 8.20
C HIS A 222 5.39 -18.85 8.83
N TYR A 223 4.33 -18.71 8.02
CA TYR A 223 2.97 -18.87 8.52
C TYR A 223 2.73 -20.33 8.92
N ARG A 224 2.71 -20.60 10.22
CA ARG A 224 2.30 -21.90 10.77
C ARG A 224 0.80 -21.86 11.02
N ARG A 225 0.07 -22.77 10.39
CA ARG A 225 -1.31 -23.04 10.71
C ARG A 225 -1.34 -23.68 12.11
N TYR A 226 -1.65 -22.90 13.13
CA TYR A 226 -1.95 -23.50 14.44
C TYR A 226 -3.21 -24.34 14.28
N GLY A 227 -3.02 -25.66 14.30
CA GLY A 227 -4.11 -26.61 14.27
C GLY A 227 -4.90 -26.52 15.58
N GLY A 228 -6.22 -26.30 15.45
CA GLY A 228 -7.21 -26.56 16.48
C GLY A 228 -7.28 -25.52 17.61
N HIS A 229 -8.24 -24.70 17.52
CA HIS A 229 -9.16 -24.06 18.44
C HIS A 229 -9.38 -22.57 18.12
N GLN A 230 -10.62 -22.18 18.14
CA GLN A 230 -11.19 -20.87 17.82
C GLN A 230 -10.58 -19.62 18.50
N ARG A 231 -9.59 -19.78 19.36
CA ARG A 231 -8.89 -18.68 20.03
C ARG A 231 -7.90 -17.93 19.13
N SER A 232 -7.51 -18.52 18.01
CA SER A 232 -6.38 -18.00 17.23
C SER A 232 -6.74 -16.89 16.23
N GLN A 233 -8.01 -16.71 15.85
CA GLN A 233 -8.37 -15.69 14.87
C GLN A 233 -8.25 -14.26 15.43
N ILE A 234 -8.60 -14.06 16.70
CA ILE A 234 -8.53 -12.74 17.35
C ILE A 234 -7.07 -12.32 17.54
N ASP A 235 -6.23 -13.23 18.04
CA ASP A 235 -4.80 -12.97 18.24
C ASP A 235 -4.06 -12.78 16.91
N HIS A 236 -4.51 -13.44 15.82
CA HIS A 236 -3.91 -13.29 14.50
C HIS A 236 -4.30 -12.01 13.79
N ILE A 237 -5.54 -11.57 13.87
CA ILE A 237 -5.96 -10.28 13.29
C ILE A 237 -5.31 -9.13 14.06
N VAL A 238 -5.27 -9.20 15.37
CA VAL A 238 -4.57 -8.22 16.22
C VAL A 238 -3.06 -8.23 15.97
N SER A 239 -2.43 -9.40 15.79
CA SER A 239 -1.00 -9.50 15.51
C SER A 239 -0.62 -9.15 14.08
N THR A 240 -1.52 -9.25 13.12
CA THR A 240 -1.26 -8.88 11.73
C THR A 240 -1.35 -7.37 11.54
N HIS A 241 -2.20 -6.70 12.33
CA HIS A 241 -2.33 -5.24 12.34
C HIS A 241 -1.64 -4.59 13.55
N ALA A 242 -1.22 -5.36 14.55
CA ALA A 242 -0.39 -4.90 15.67
C ALA A 242 1.06 -4.55 15.27
N TRP A 243 1.27 -4.25 14.02
CA TRP A 243 2.43 -3.47 13.60
C TRP A 243 2.46 -2.09 14.26
N VAL A 244 1.36 -1.67 14.89
CA VAL A 244 1.19 -0.31 15.42
C VAL A 244 1.00 -0.25 16.95
N ILE A 245 0.59 -1.33 17.66
CA ILE A 245 0.29 -1.19 19.11
C ILE A 245 0.76 -2.43 19.91
N ALA A 246 1.77 -2.17 20.75
CA ALA A 246 2.16 -2.75 22.05
C ALA A 246 1.68 -4.15 22.49
N GLU A 247 2.67 -4.92 22.93
CA GLU A 247 2.61 -6.18 23.66
C GLU A 247 1.79 -6.12 24.94
N ALA A 248 0.94 -7.15 25.13
CA ALA A 248 0.59 -7.60 26.46
C ALA A 248 1.64 -8.66 26.93
N PRO A 249 2.17 -8.59 28.15
CA PRO A 249 3.21 -9.51 28.60
C PRO A 249 2.63 -10.91 28.79
N THR A 250 3.27 -11.90 28.18
CA THR A 250 3.00 -13.32 28.43
C THR A 250 3.43 -13.67 29.84
N ARG A 251 2.49 -13.85 30.76
CA ARG A 251 2.77 -14.55 32.01
C ARG A 251 3.09 -16.01 31.67
N ARG A 252 4.33 -16.41 31.96
CA ARG A 252 4.72 -17.81 32.12
C ARG A 252 4.03 -18.33 33.38
N ARG A 253 3.33 -19.43 33.29
CA ARG A 253 3.25 -20.51 34.25
C ARG A 253 3.29 -21.82 33.50
#